data_c69cc8ba6f035d0c63db05e37a11ae53
#
_entry.id   c69cc8ba6f035d0c63db05e37a11ae53
#
_cell.length_a   1.000
_cell.length_b   1.000
_cell.length_c   1.000
_cell.angle_alpha   90.00
_cell.angle_beta   90.00
_cell.angle_gamma   90.00
#
_symmetry.space_group_name_H-M   'P 1'
#
loop_
_entity.id
_entity.type
_entity.pdbx_description
1 polymer ?
#
loop_
_entity_poly.entity_id
_entity_poly.type
_entity_poly.pdbx_seq_one_letter_code
_entity_poly.pdbx_strand_id
1 'polypeptide(L)'
;MNHQQLNAEERSILAALRVAGLNQAQIARQLERHPSTIGRELRRNAAPHDGWYRSVRAHERAEARRKRTRRKPQFSAAELARVNELLREQWSPEQVAGYLGRRGEVSISHETIYRHVWRDWQRGGTLHLHLRGARKNCRKRYGRRDQRGRLAGKRLIGERPAWIEKRRRLGHWEIDTMMGQSLGESSHCILTLVERKSGYVLIGKLAARTVAQANQVLLGLMRRHRGKFQTITADNGTEFHGYAAIEARHAVKFYFATPHHSWERGTNENTNGLIRPYLPKGESMNQLTQATCDAIAAQLNHRPRKRHAYKTPNECFHAS
;
A
#
# COMPACT_ATOMS: atom_id res chain seq x y z
N MET A 1 13.06 19.12 29.73
CA MET A 1 14.49 19.44 30.03
C MET A 1 15.37 18.40 29.37
N ASN A 2 16.23 18.83 28.43
CA ASN A 2 17.15 17.92 27.75
C ASN A 2 18.27 17.53 28.73
N HIS A 3 18.32 16.28 29.15
CA HIS A 3 19.35 15.73 30.02
C HIS A 3 20.69 15.61 29.24
N GLN A 4 21.50 16.65 29.24
CA GLN A 4 22.87 16.57 28.71
C GLN A 4 23.79 15.89 29.73
N GLN A 5 24.40 14.78 29.31
CA GLN A 5 25.44 14.11 30.11
C GLN A 5 26.74 14.86 30.02
N LEU A 6 27.64 14.71 31.04
CA LEU A 6 28.97 15.31 31.04
C LEU A 6 29.75 14.81 29.81
N ASN A 7 30.44 15.75 29.13
CA ASN A 7 31.37 15.46 28.05
C ASN A 7 32.77 15.07 28.60
N ALA A 8 33.76 14.84 27.74
CA ALA A 8 35.10 14.44 28.15
C ALA A 8 35.83 15.55 28.90
N GLU A 9 35.67 16.80 28.46
CA GLU A 9 36.29 18.00 29.06
C GLU A 9 35.72 18.26 30.47
N GLU A 10 34.41 18.26 30.60
CA GLU A 10 33.74 18.41 31.90
C GLU A 10 34.18 17.32 32.91
N ARG A 11 34.45 16.11 32.44
CA ARG A 11 35.00 15.03 33.27
C ARG A 11 36.44 15.29 33.70
N SER A 12 37.24 15.89 32.82
CA SER A 12 38.62 16.27 33.14
C SER A 12 38.65 17.40 34.17
N ILE A 13 37.82 18.43 34.01
CA ILE A 13 37.63 19.51 34.96
C ILE A 13 37.14 18.98 36.31
N LEU A 14 36.14 18.09 36.32
CA LEU A 14 35.63 17.46 37.53
C LEU A 14 36.73 16.71 38.29
N ALA A 15 37.60 15.98 37.57
CA ALA A 15 38.71 15.25 38.19
C ALA A 15 39.73 16.22 38.83
N ALA A 16 40.09 17.29 38.13
CA ALA A 16 41.02 18.31 38.65
C ALA A 16 40.46 19.02 39.89
N LEU A 17 39.21 19.45 39.86
CA LEU A 17 38.53 20.10 40.98
C LEU A 17 38.41 19.19 42.23
N ARG A 18 38.22 17.90 41.99
CA ARG A 18 38.18 16.92 43.06
C ARG A 18 39.54 16.70 43.71
N VAL A 19 40.61 16.67 42.93
CA VAL A 19 42.02 16.66 43.42
C VAL A 19 42.31 17.91 44.24
N ALA A 20 41.79 19.07 43.83
CA ALA A 20 41.91 20.34 44.55
C ALA A 20 41.07 20.39 45.85
N GLY A 21 40.38 19.31 46.24
CA GLY A 21 39.64 19.19 47.49
C GLY A 21 38.23 19.79 47.48
N LEU A 22 37.70 20.22 46.33
CA LEU A 22 36.35 20.80 46.28
C LEU A 22 35.26 19.71 46.50
N ASN A 23 34.23 20.13 47.25
CA ASN A 23 33.09 19.29 47.48
C ASN A 23 32.14 19.24 46.26
N GLN A 24 31.20 18.28 46.22
CA GLN A 24 30.30 18.05 45.10
C GLN A 24 29.47 19.28 44.72
N ALA A 25 29.04 20.10 45.71
CA ALA A 25 28.23 21.29 45.41
C ALA A 25 29.07 22.40 44.79
N GLN A 26 30.31 22.56 45.20
CA GLN A 26 31.27 23.54 44.63
C GLN A 26 31.64 23.15 43.20
N ILE A 27 31.91 21.86 42.93
CA ILE A 27 32.17 21.33 41.57
C ILE A 27 30.97 21.55 40.65
N ALA A 28 29.77 21.30 41.16
CA ALA A 28 28.55 21.50 40.39
C ALA A 28 28.36 22.96 39.97
N ARG A 29 28.66 23.93 40.87
CA ARG A 29 28.58 25.35 40.51
C ARG A 29 29.60 25.74 39.45
N GLN A 30 30.83 25.26 39.54
CA GLN A 30 31.85 25.57 38.52
C GLN A 30 31.58 24.96 37.15
N LEU A 31 30.94 23.81 37.10
CA LEU A 31 30.56 23.15 35.86
C LEU A 31 29.17 23.59 35.34
N GLU A 32 28.49 24.50 36.05
CA GLU A 32 27.11 24.93 35.74
C GLU A 32 26.15 23.74 35.61
N ARG A 33 26.33 22.74 36.47
CA ARG A 33 25.54 21.51 36.47
C ARG A 33 24.83 21.33 37.83
N HIS A 34 23.71 20.62 37.79
CA HIS A 34 23.03 20.31 39.05
C HIS A 34 23.86 19.37 39.93
N PRO A 35 23.94 19.56 41.26
CA PRO A 35 24.71 18.70 42.17
C PRO A 35 24.41 17.20 42.04
N SER A 36 23.16 16.84 41.80
CA SER A 36 22.78 15.43 41.58
C SER A 36 23.39 14.82 40.30
N THR A 37 23.73 15.64 39.28
CA THR A 37 24.43 15.20 38.06
C THR A 37 25.84 14.79 38.39
N ILE A 38 26.54 15.61 39.18
CA ILE A 38 27.90 15.33 39.65
C ILE A 38 27.92 14.11 40.54
N GLY A 39 27.00 14.01 41.51
CA GLY A 39 26.91 12.87 42.40
C GLY A 39 26.64 11.55 41.67
N ARG A 40 25.76 11.57 40.65
CA ARG A 40 25.49 10.38 39.82
C ARG A 40 26.74 10.02 38.97
N GLU A 41 27.45 11.00 38.44
CA GLU A 41 28.66 10.78 37.65
C GLU A 41 29.76 10.13 38.52
N LEU A 42 30.03 10.67 39.67
CA LEU A 42 31.00 10.11 40.64
C LEU A 42 30.64 8.68 41.06
N ARG A 43 29.40 8.44 41.44
CA ARG A 43 28.92 7.12 41.86
C ARG A 43 29.03 6.06 40.79
N ARG A 44 28.75 6.45 39.53
CA ARG A 44 28.72 5.53 38.37
C ARG A 44 30.09 5.30 37.74
N ASN A 45 31.02 6.23 37.89
CA ASN A 45 32.24 6.26 37.10
C ASN A 45 33.53 6.30 37.94
N ALA A 46 33.48 6.48 39.26
CA ALA A 46 34.62 6.28 40.14
C ALA A 46 35.15 4.83 40.06
N ALA A 47 36.41 4.63 40.32
CA ALA A 47 37.02 3.31 40.28
C ALA A 47 36.49 2.46 41.44
N PRO A 48 36.06 1.19 41.18
CA PRO A 48 35.43 0.37 42.24
C PRO A 48 36.35 -0.06 43.36
N HIS A 49 37.66 -0.12 43.10
CA HIS A 49 38.64 -0.64 44.02
C HIS A 49 39.25 0.42 44.99
N ASP A 50 39.32 1.68 44.55
CA ASP A 50 39.96 2.75 45.34
C ASP A 50 39.09 4.03 45.47
N GLY A 51 37.91 4.03 44.83
CA GLY A 51 37.00 5.17 44.88
C GLY A 51 37.47 6.43 44.12
N TRP A 52 38.66 6.39 43.55
CA TRP A 52 39.21 7.54 42.82
C TRP A 52 38.51 7.78 41.50
N TYR A 53 38.27 9.06 41.20
CA TYR A 53 37.66 9.47 39.92
C TYR A 53 38.78 9.86 38.92
N ARG A 54 38.96 9.01 37.92
CA ARG A 54 39.91 9.23 36.79
C ARG A 54 39.10 9.54 35.54
N SER A 55 39.28 10.79 35.01
CA SER A 55 38.44 11.30 33.92
C SER A 55 38.39 10.40 32.68
N VAL A 56 39.57 9.92 32.24
CA VAL A 56 39.66 9.02 31.07
C VAL A 56 38.88 7.73 31.29
N ARG A 57 39.11 7.06 32.42
CA ARG A 57 38.40 5.81 32.75
C ARG A 57 36.91 6.02 33.00
N ALA A 58 36.54 7.19 33.55
CA ALA A 58 35.14 7.57 33.72
C ALA A 58 34.43 7.75 32.38
N HIS A 59 35.14 8.38 31.41
CA HIS A 59 34.62 8.53 30.04
C HIS A 59 34.43 7.20 29.33
N GLU A 60 35.42 6.32 29.37
CA GLU A 60 35.37 4.98 28.80
C GLU A 60 34.20 4.16 29.40
N ARG A 61 34.00 4.21 30.72
CA ARG A 61 32.88 3.53 31.40
C ARG A 61 31.53 4.10 30.99
N ALA A 62 31.43 5.40 30.84
CA ALA A 62 30.22 6.06 30.40
C ALA A 62 29.88 5.67 28.93
N GLU A 63 30.88 5.62 28.07
CA GLU A 63 30.72 5.14 26.68
C GLU A 63 30.35 3.66 26.60
N ALA A 64 31.03 2.80 27.34
CA ALA A 64 30.73 1.37 27.38
C ALA A 64 29.29 1.11 27.85
N ARG A 65 28.79 1.88 28.83
CA ARG A 65 27.37 1.82 29.22
C ARG A 65 26.45 2.29 28.14
N ARG A 66 26.75 3.40 27.46
CA ARG A 66 25.95 3.88 26.29
C ARG A 66 25.88 2.82 25.20
N LYS A 67 27.01 2.16 24.89
CA LYS A 67 27.06 1.07 23.90
C LYS A 67 26.20 -0.11 24.34
N ARG A 68 26.24 -0.51 25.62
CA ARG A 68 25.41 -1.60 26.17
C ARG A 68 23.90 -1.29 26.18
N THR A 69 23.53 -0.06 26.50
CA THR A 69 22.13 0.37 26.56
C THR A 69 21.54 0.76 25.20
N ARG A 70 22.34 0.84 24.14
CA ARG A 70 21.80 0.99 22.79
C ARG A 70 20.93 -0.23 22.46
N ARG A 71 19.62 0.03 22.26
CA ARG A 71 18.73 -1.01 21.80
C ARG A 71 19.27 -1.58 20.48
N LYS A 72 19.46 -2.89 20.44
CA LYS A 72 19.75 -3.58 19.18
C LYS A 72 18.66 -3.24 18.16
N PRO A 73 18.96 -3.18 16.86
CA PRO A 73 17.93 -3.05 15.85
C PRO A 73 16.87 -4.14 16.08
N GLN A 74 15.61 -3.74 16.09
CA GLN A 74 14.49 -4.67 16.32
C GLN A 74 14.35 -5.69 15.18
N PHE A 75 14.78 -5.28 13.97
CA PHE A 75 14.70 -6.08 12.75
C PHE A 75 16.08 -6.22 12.14
N SER A 76 16.37 -7.39 11.60
CA SER A 76 17.60 -7.68 10.86
C SER A 76 17.61 -6.96 9.50
N ALA A 77 18.78 -6.88 8.88
CA ALA A 77 18.91 -6.35 7.52
C ALA A 77 18.13 -7.17 6.49
N ALA A 78 18.10 -8.49 6.65
CA ALA A 78 17.36 -9.40 5.76
C ALA A 78 15.83 -9.17 5.85
N GLU A 79 15.27 -9.02 7.06
CA GLU A 79 13.86 -8.72 7.26
C GLU A 79 13.46 -7.38 6.64
N LEU A 80 14.30 -6.34 6.81
CA LEU A 80 14.06 -5.04 6.19
C LEU A 80 14.23 -5.07 4.68
N ALA A 81 15.16 -5.88 4.15
CA ALA A 81 15.31 -6.09 2.71
C ALA A 81 14.04 -6.71 2.11
N ARG A 82 13.45 -7.70 2.79
CA ARG A 82 12.18 -8.30 2.36
C ARG A 82 11.02 -7.30 2.38
N VAL A 83 10.94 -6.44 3.40
CA VAL A 83 9.98 -5.32 3.46
C VAL A 83 10.19 -4.37 2.27
N ASN A 84 11.43 -4.00 1.97
CA ASN A 84 11.75 -3.08 0.88
C ASN A 84 11.38 -3.66 -0.50
N GLU A 85 11.59 -4.95 -0.72
CA GLU A 85 11.17 -5.64 -1.93
C GLU A 85 9.67 -5.49 -2.18
N LEU A 86 8.84 -5.80 -1.18
CA LEU A 86 7.39 -5.70 -1.27
C LEU A 86 6.90 -4.23 -1.42
N LEU A 87 7.59 -3.27 -0.80
CA LEU A 87 7.30 -1.85 -1.01
C LEU A 87 7.58 -1.42 -2.47
N ARG A 88 8.67 -1.93 -3.09
CA ARG A 88 8.98 -1.65 -4.51
C ARG A 88 7.92 -2.23 -5.46
N GLU A 89 7.26 -3.31 -5.09
CA GLU A 89 6.07 -3.83 -5.78
C GLU A 89 4.81 -2.97 -5.55
N GLN A 90 4.97 -1.78 -4.98
CA GLN A 90 3.90 -0.81 -4.69
C GLN A 90 2.84 -1.32 -3.70
N TRP A 91 3.20 -2.24 -2.81
CA TRP A 91 2.32 -2.62 -1.72
C TRP A 91 2.31 -1.53 -0.64
N SER A 92 1.15 -1.32 -0.01
CA SER A 92 1.11 -0.40 1.14
C SER A 92 1.78 -1.02 2.36
N PRO A 93 2.33 -0.20 3.30
CA PRO A 93 2.86 -0.70 4.56
C PRO A 93 1.92 -1.64 5.32
N GLU A 94 0.61 -1.38 5.29
CA GLU A 94 -0.40 -2.27 5.90
C GLU A 94 -0.48 -3.63 5.19
N GLN A 95 -0.40 -3.65 3.85
CA GLN A 95 -0.39 -4.88 3.07
C GLN A 95 0.87 -5.71 3.34
N VAL A 96 2.03 -5.05 3.39
CA VAL A 96 3.32 -5.69 3.69
C VAL A 96 3.29 -6.31 5.09
N ALA A 97 2.90 -5.54 6.11
CA ALA A 97 2.83 -6.01 7.49
C ALA A 97 1.88 -7.20 7.64
N GLY A 98 0.67 -7.10 7.08
CA GLY A 98 -0.32 -8.16 7.18
C GLY A 98 0.06 -9.43 6.43
N TYR A 99 0.68 -9.30 5.26
CA TYR A 99 1.14 -10.44 4.47
C TYR A 99 2.30 -11.19 5.14
N LEU A 100 3.33 -10.47 5.58
CA LEU A 100 4.49 -11.05 6.24
C LEU A 100 4.09 -11.71 7.57
N GLY A 101 3.21 -11.05 8.34
CA GLY A 101 2.66 -11.61 9.58
C GLY A 101 1.85 -12.88 9.34
N ARG A 102 0.99 -12.92 8.30
CA ARG A 102 0.22 -14.12 7.92
C ARG A 102 1.13 -15.30 7.55
N ARG A 103 2.24 -15.03 6.89
CA ARG A 103 3.21 -16.07 6.49
C ARG A 103 4.17 -16.48 7.61
N GLY A 104 4.17 -15.77 8.74
CA GLY A 104 5.14 -15.99 9.81
C GLY A 104 6.57 -15.56 9.46
N GLU A 105 6.77 -14.79 8.37
CA GLU A 105 8.08 -14.35 7.92
C GLU A 105 8.65 -13.25 8.83
N VAL A 106 7.87 -12.19 9.09
CA VAL A 106 8.26 -11.04 9.92
C VAL A 106 7.04 -10.48 10.65
N SER A 107 7.15 -10.29 11.96
CA SER A 107 6.13 -9.60 12.76
C SER A 107 6.48 -8.11 12.89
N ILE A 108 6.03 -7.30 11.93
CA ILE A 108 6.31 -5.86 11.86
C ILE A 108 5.01 -5.07 11.74
N SER A 109 4.88 -3.97 12.47
CA SER A 109 3.73 -3.08 12.32
C SER A 109 3.86 -2.15 11.12
N HIS A 110 2.73 -1.77 10.51
CA HIS A 110 2.73 -0.83 9.41
C HIS A 110 3.32 0.55 9.78
N GLU A 111 3.16 1.00 11.03
CA GLU A 111 3.79 2.21 11.52
C GLU A 111 5.33 2.11 11.54
N THR A 112 5.86 0.95 11.92
CA THR A 112 7.31 0.72 11.89
C THR A 112 7.83 0.77 10.46
N ILE A 113 7.07 0.25 9.50
CA ILE A 113 7.39 0.35 8.07
C ILE A 113 7.34 1.81 7.61
N TYR A 114 6.32 2.60 7.99
CA TYR A 114 6.30 4.04 7.68
C TYR A 114 7.51 4.78 8.25
N ARG A 115 7.89 4.50 9.51
CA ARG A 115 9.10 5.07 10.12
C ARG A 115 10.38 4.65 9.39
N HIS A 116 10.43 3.42 8.89
CA HIS A 116 11.55 2.92 8.09
C HIS A 116 11.65 3.68 6.76
N VAL A 117 10.55 3.83 6.02
CA VAL A 117 10.48 4.59 4.77
C VAL A 117 10.86 6.06 5.00
N TRP A 118 10.40 6.67 6.10
CA TRP A 118 10.74 8.04 6.43
C TRP A 118 12.22 8.23 6.73
N ARG A 119 12.85 7.29 7.46
CA ARG A 119 14.30 7.29 7.70
C ARG A 119 15.12 7.09 6.43
N ASP A 120 14.64 6.24 5.52
CA ASP A 120 15.23 6.04 4.19
C ASP A 120 15.23 7.37 3.41
N TRP A 121 14.08 8.03 3.37
CA TRP A 121 13.95 9.35 2.74
C TRP A 121 14.89 10.40 3.32
N GLN A 122 14.99 10.50 4.64
CA GLN A 122 15.93 11.43 5.29
C GLN A 122 17.40 11.18 4.93
N ARG A 123 17.73 9.97 4.49
CA ARG A 123 19.07 9.57 4.05
C ARG A 123 19.24 9.64 2.52
N GLY A 124 18.31 10.25 1.82
CA GLY A 124 18.31 10.34 0.35
C GLY A 124 17.78 9.10 -0.38
N GLY A 125 17.16 8.15 0.33
CA GLY A 125 16.58 6.96 -0.27
C GLY A 125 15.26 7.21 -0.99
N THR A 126 14.81 6.23 -1.77
CA THR A 126 13.69 6.36 -2.73
C THR A 126 12.46 5.52 -2.36
N LEU A 127 12.42 4.84 -1.22
CA LEU A 127 11.31 3.96 -0.85
C LEU A 127 9.96 4.69 -0.81
N HIS A 128 9.96 5.96 -0.42
CA HIS A 128 8.74 6.79 -0.36
C HIS A 128 8.04 6.95 -1.72
N LEU A 129 8.80 6.90 -2.84
CA LEU A 129 8.25 7.02 -4.20
C LEU A 129 7.37 5.82 -4.59
N HIS A 130 7.55 4.68 -3.95
CA HIS A 130 6.77 3.47 -4.15
C HIS A 130 5.47 3.45 -3.34
N LEU A 131 5.28 4.40 -2.41
CA LEU A 131 4.04 4.50 -1.65
C LEU A 131 2.91 5.06 -2.52
N ARG A 132 1.76 4.37 -2.48
CA ARG A 132 0.57 4.81 -3.22
C ARG A 132 0.02 6.10 -2.64
N GLY A 133 -0.19 7.08 -3.48
CA GLY A 133 -0.79 8.37 -3.08
C GLY A 133 0.18 9.52 -2.93
N ALA A 134 1.50 9.30 -3.11
CA ALA A 134 2.49 10.38 -3.15
C ALA A 134 2.19 11.46 -4.22
N ARG A 135 1.33 11.14 -5.20
CA ARG A 135 0.94 12.03 -6.31
C ARG A 135 -0.56 12.33 -6.37
N LYS A 136 -1.28 12.32 -5.23
CA LYS A 136 -2.72 12.64 -5.23
C LYS A 136 -2.96 14.14 -5.33
N ASN A 137 -3.42 14.62 -6.51
CA ASN A 137 -4.04 15.93 -6.65
C ASN A 137 -5.52 15.88 -6.22
N CYS A 138 -5.99 16.88 -5.49
CA CYS A 138 -7.40 17.04 -5.10
C CYS A 138 -8.32 17.06 -6.32
N ARG A 139 -9.37 16.24 -6.30
CA ARG A 139 -10.40 16.21 -7.37
C ARG A 139 -11.39 17.35 -7.20
N LYS A 140 -11.57 18.16 -8.24
CA LYS A 140 -12.77 18.99 -8.39
C LYS A 140 -13.96 18.10 -8.81
N ARG A 141 -15.07 18.17 -8.08
CA ARG A 141 -16.32 17.48 -8.42
C ARG A 141 -17.10 18.36 -9.42
N TYR A 142 -17.29 17.85 -10.63
CA TYR A 142 -18.21 18.43 -11.60
C TYR A 142 -19.30 17.41 -11.93
N GLY A 143 -20.55 17.78 -11.72
CA GLY A 143 -21.72 17.02 -12.18
C GLY A 143 -21.87 17.20 -13.69
N ARG A 144 -21.97 16.11 -14.45
CA ARG A 144 -22.31 16.13 -15.87
C ARG A 144 -23.61 15.35 -16.05
N ARG A 145 -24.60 15.93 -16.72
CA ARG A 145 -25.84 15.23 -17.08
C ARG A 145 -25.53 14.05 -18.00
N ASP A 146 -26.11 12.88 -17.68
CA ASP A 146 -25.95 11.67 -18.47
C ASP A 146 -27.01 11.65 -19.59
N GLN A 147 -26.56 11.68 -20.85
CA GLN A 147 -27.39 11.60 -22.07
C GLN A 147 -27.32 10.22 -22.74
N ARG A 148 -26.87 9.17 -22.02
CA ARG A 148 -26.75 7.84 -22.58
C ARG A 148 -28.11 7.22 -22.83
N GLY A 149 -28.33 6.64 -24.03
CA GLY A 149 -29.56 5.98 -24.43
C GLY A 149 -29.91 4.81 -23.51
N ARG A 150 -31.20 4.61 -23.26
CA ARG A 150 -31.72 3.48 -22.48
C ARG A 150 -31.97 2.29 -23.38
N LEU A 151 -31.33 1.16 -23.12
CA LEU A 151 -31.62 -0.11 -23.76
C LEU A 151 -32.90 -0.71 -23.13
N ALA A 152 -33.91 -1.00 -23.95
CA ALA A 152 -35.13 -1.70 -23.51
C ALA A 152 -34.86 -3.20 -23.25
N GLY A 153 -35.61 -3.81 -22.36
CA GLY A 153 -35.58 -5.25 -22.12
C GLY A 153 -34.37 -5.82 -21.38
N LYS A 154 -33.49 -4.97 -20.82
CA LYS A 154 -32.34 -5.41 -20.01
C LYS A 154 -32.76 -5.75 -18.58
N ARG A 155 -32.15 -6.80 -17.98
CA ARG A 155 -32.31 -7.10 -16.55
C ARG A 155 -31.62 -6.07 -15.69
N LEU A 156 -32.37 -5.46 -14.78
CA LEU A 156 -31.81 -4.53 -13.81
C LEU A 156 -31.11 -5.26 -12.66
N ILE A 157 -30.20 -4.56 -11.98
CA ILE A 157 -29.46 -5.13 -10.83
C ILE A 157 -30.40 -5.58 -9.70
N GLY A 158 -31.58 -4.95 -9.56
CA GLY A 158 -32.61 -5.37 -8.61
C GLY A 158 -33.18 -6.79 -8.86
N GLU A 159 -33.11 -7.25 -10.10
CA GLU A 159 -33.53 -8.62 -10.48
C GLU A 159 -32.44 -9.67 -10.20
N ARG A 160 -31.23 -9.22 -9.82
CA ARG A 160 -30.12 -10.10 -9.48
C ARG A 160 -30.40 -10.80 -8.15
N PRO A 161 -30.25 -12.14 -8.07
CA PRO A 161 -30.47 -12.87 -6.82
C PRO A 161 -29.74 -12.31 -5.64
N ALA A 162 -30.43 -12.01 -4.54
CA ALA A 162 -29.88 -11.34 -3.35
C ALA A 162 -28.67 -12.08 -2.70
N TRP A 163 -28.59 -13.42 -2.88
CA TRP A 163 -27.45 -14.18 -2.36
C TRP A 163 -26.12 -13.82 -3.03
N ILE A 164 -26.14 -13.25 -4.25
CA ILE A 164 -24.94 -12.79 -4.96
C ILE A 164 -24.30 -11.61 -4.20
N GLU A 165 -25.11 -10.79 -3.50
CA GLU A 165 -24.60 -9.69 -2.68
C GLU A 165 -23.70 -10.17 -1.53
N LYS A 166 -23.95 -11.36 -1.02
CA LYS A 166 -23.16 -11.96 0.06
C LYS A 166 -21.72 -12.31 -0.35
N ARG A 167 -21.37 -12.26 -1.64
CA ARG A 167 -20.04 -12.53 -2.21
C ARG A 167 -19.41 -13.85 -1.71
N ARG A 168 -20.22 -14.88 -1.51
CA ARG A 168 -19.75 -16.18 -0.98
C ARG A 168 -19.27 -17.13 -2.08
N ARG A 169 -19.75 -16.98 -3.31
CA ARG A 169 -19.42 -17.84 -4.46
C ARG A 169 -18.59 -17.05 -5.48
N LEU A 170 -17.71 -17.74 -6.21
CA LEU A 170 -16.98 -17.19 -7.35
C LEU A 170 -17.88 -17.15 -8.60
N GLY A 171 -17.46 -16.38 -9.59
CA GLY A 171 -18.09 -16.32 -10.90
C GLY A 171 -19.03 -15.13 -11.10
N HIS A 172 -19.10 -14.21 -10.15
CA HIS A 172 -19.91 -13.00 -10.24
C HIS A 172 -19.01 -11.78 -10.49
N TRP A 173 -19.09 -11.24 -11.69
CA TRP A 173 -18.17 -10.20 -12.17
C TRP A 173 -18.85 -8.84 -12.28
N GLU A 174 -18.09 -7.79 -12.10
CA GLU A 174 -18.45 -6.43 -12.48
C GLU A 174 -17.58 -6.03 -13.67
N ILE A 175 -18.19 -5.45 -14.73
CA ILE A 175 -17.52 -5.00 -15.95
C ILE A 175 -17.62 -3.49 -16.08
N ASP A 176 -16.53 -2.85 -16.56
CA ASP A 176 -16.49 -1.41 -16.82
C ASP A 176 -15.50 -1.09 -17.93
N THR A 177 -15.58 0.12 -18.47
CA THR A 177 -14.59 0.65 -19.40
C THR A 177 -13.86 1.85 -18.81
N MET A 178 -12.55 1.91 -18.98
CA MET A 178 -11.74 3.05 -18.58
C MET A 178 -11.17 3.74 -19.84
N MET A 179 -11.58 4.98 -20.04
CA MET A 179 -11.09 5.80 -21.15
C MET A 179 -9.69 6.35 -20.85
N GLY A 180 -8.84 6.34 -21.87
CA GLY A 180 -7.65 7.19 -21.99
C GLY A 180 -7.98 8.59 -22.44
N GLN A 181 -6.97 9.35 -22.87
CA GLN A 181 -7.15 10.61 -23.54
C GLN A 181 -7.72 10.37 -24.95
N SER A 182 -8.76 11.09 -25.34
CA SER A 182 -9.22 11.14 -26.72
C SER A 182 -8.31 12.09 -27.51
N LEU A 183 -7.54 11.55 -28.44
CA LEU A 183 -6.77 12.31 -29.40
C LEU A 183 -7.36 12.03 -30.79
N GLY A 184 -8.16 12.94 -31.30
CA GLY A 184 -8.84 12.78 -32.61
C GLY A 184 -9.90 11.66 -32.58
N GLU A 185 -10.02 10.93 -33.69
CA GLU A 185 -11.04 9.87 -33.87
C GLU A 185 -10.77 8.56 -33.10
N SER A 186 -9.54 8.32 -32.62
CA SER A 186 -9.18 7.10 -31.91
C SER A 186 -9.17 7.28 -30.39
N SER A 187 -10.18 6.76 -29.73
CA SER A 187 -10.28 6.72 -28.27
C SER A 187 -9.99 5.32 -27.73
N HIS A 188 -8.70 4.99 -27.62
CA HIS A 188 -8.30 3.73 -26.99
C HIS A 188 -8.72 3.70 -25.52
N CYS A 189 -9.18 2.55 -25.06
CA CYS A 189 -9.63 2.34 -23.71
C CYS A 189 -9.31 0.91 -23.25
N ILE A 190 -9.60 0.63 -22.00
CA ILE A 190 -9.52 -0.74 -21.47
C ILE A 190 -10.87 -1.21 -20.97
N LEU A 191 -11.11 -2.50 -21.10
CA LEU A 191 -12.19 -3.24 -20.46
C LEU A 191 -11.66 -3.81 -19.15
N THR A 192 -12.33 -3.55 -18.05
CA THR A 192 -11.99 -4.11 -16.74
C THR A 192 -13.07 -5.06 -16.27
N LEU A 193 -12.70 -6.25 -15.82
CA LEU A 193 -13.55 -7.22 -15.19
C LEU A 193 -13.02 -7.50 -13.78
N VAL A 194 -13.88 -7.40 -12.79
CA VAL A 194 -13.52 -7.67 -11.39
C VAL A 194 -14.43 -8.73 -10.82
N GLU A 195 -13.85 -9.82 -10.35
CA GLU A 195 -14.61 -10.87 -9.66
C GLU A 195 -14.94 -10.40 -8.24
N ARG A 196 -16.22 -10.46 -7.87
CA ARG A 196 -16.77 -9.79 -6.68
C ARG A 196 -16.34 -10.41 -5.35
N LYS A 197 -16.14 -11.72 -5.29
CA LYS A 197 -15.70 -12.42 -4.08
C LYS A 197 -14.21 -12.22 -3.85
N SER A 198 -13.38 -12.61 -4.80
CA SER A 198 -11.91 -12.59 -4.68
C SER A 198 -11.29 -11.22 -4.91
N GLY A 199 -11.94 -10.36 -5.72
CA GLY A 199 -11.37 -9.14 -6.25
C GLY A 199 -10.32 -9.39 -7.34
N TYR A 200 -10.37 -10.57 -7.97
CA TYR A 200 -9.53 -10.92 -9.10
C TYR A 200 -9.88 -10.04 -10.30
N VAL A 201 -8.86 -9.50 -10.95
CA VAL A 201 -8.99 -8.50 -12.02
C VAL A 201 -8.51 -9.08 -13.33
N LEU A 202 -9.30 -8.86 -14.38
CA LEU A 202 -8.90 -9.06 -15.77
C LEU A 202 -8.98 -7.72 -16.49
N ILE A 203 -8.01 -7.44 -17.35
CA ILE A 203 -7.94 -6.20 -18.13
C ILE A 203 -7.77 -6.57 -19.60
N GLY A 204 -8.63 -6.03 -20.44
CA GLY A 204 -8.55 -6.19 -21.90
C GLY A 204 -8.34 -4.85 -22.58
N LYS A 205 -7.44 -4.78 -23.59
CA LYS A 205 -7.29 -3.60 -24.42
C LYS A 205 -8.42 -3.49 -25.44
N LEU A 206 -8.99 -2.29 -25.59
CA LEU A 206 -9.94 -1.93 -26.64
C LEU A 206 -9.32 -0.86 -27.55
N ALA A 207 -9.33 -1.10 -28.86
CA ALA A 207 -8.92 -0.08 -29.83
C ALA A 207 -9.97 1.03 -29.97
N ALA A 208 -11.26 0.67 -29.75
CA ALA A 208 -12.36 1.62 -29.73
C ALA A 208 -13.46 1.17 -28.75
N ARG A 209 -14.22 2.11 -28.22
CA ARG A 209 -15.35 1.85 -27.32
C ARG A 209 -16.59 1.48 -28.10
N THR A 210 -16.59 0.30 -28.74
CA THR A 210 -17.71 -0.21 -29.52
C THR A 210 -18.22 -1.54 -28.99
N VAL A 211 -19.48 -1.88 -29.29
CA VAL A 211 -20.10 -3.17 -28.92
C VAL A 211 -19.27 -4.35 -29.46
N ALA A 212 -18.85 -4.29 -30.70
CA ALA A 212 -18.10 -5.37 -31.35
C ALA A 212 -16.76 -5.62 -30.64
N GLN A 213 -15.99 -4.57 -30.33
CA GLN A 213 -14.72 -4.66 -29.64
C GLN A 213 -14.89 -5.14 -28.20
N ALA A 214 -15.87 -4.60 -27.48
CA ALA A 214 -16.16 -5.02 -26.10
C ALA A 214 -16.52 -6.51 -26.02
N ASN A 215 -17.39 -6.98 -26.92
CA ASN A 215 -17.76 -8.39 -27.00
C ASN A 215 -16.58 -9.28 -27.38
N GLN A 216 -15.78 -8.90 -28.36
CA GLN A 216 -14.60 -9.66 -28.79
C GLN A 216 -13.60 -9.84 -27.64
N VAL A 217 -13.27 -8.75 -26.96
CA VAL A 217 -12.32 -8.76 -25.84
C VAL A 217 -12.88 -9.54 -24.66
N LEU A 218 -14.15 -9.32 -24.30
CA LEU A 218 -14.81 -10.05 -23.20
C LEU A 218 -14.80 -11.56 -23.46
N LEU A 219 -15.16 -12.00 -24.67
CA LEU A 219 -15.14 -13.42 -25.04
C LEU A 219 -13.72 -14.01 -24.99
N GLY A 220 -12.71 -13.22 -25.37
CA GLY A 220 -11.29 -13.60 -25.24
C GLY A 220 -10.90 -13.84 -23.78
N LEU A 221 -11.31 -12.94 -22.87
CA LEU A 221 -11.06 -13.06 -21.45
C LEU A 221 -11.82 -14.25 -20.82
N MET A 222 -13.08 -14.46 -21.20
CA MET A 222 -13.88 -15.59 -20.73
C MET A 222 -13.29 -16.95 -21.15
N ARG A 223 -12.78 -17.06 -22.40
CA ARG A 223 -12.13 -18.29 -22.88
C ARG A 223 -10.90 -18.68 -22.05
N ARG A 224 -10.11 -17.71 -21.59
CA ARG A 224 -8.93 -17.95 -20.74
C ARG A 224 -9.30 -18.45 -19.34
N HIS A 225 -10.53 -18.19 -18.88
CA HIS A 225 -11.01 -18.52 -17.53
C HIS A 225 -12.33 -19.30 -17.59
N ARG A 226 -12.37 -20.39 -18.38
CA ARG A 226 -13.57 -21.22 -18.58
C ARG A 226 -14.18 -21.68 -17.25
N GLY A 227 -15.51 -21.70 -17.18
CA GLY A 227 -16.27 -22.13 -16.00
C GLY A 227 -16.29 -21.14 -14.83
N LYS A 228 -15.58 -20.02 -14.93
CA LYS A 228 -15.48 -19.01 -13.86
C LYS A 228 -16.43 -17.80 -14.07
N PHE A 229 -17.39 -17.88 -14.99
CA PHE A 229 -18.35 -16.81 -15.27
C PHE A 229 -19.79 -17.33 -15.10
N GLN A 230 -20.53 -16.76 -14.15
CA GLN A 230 -21.93 -17.03 -13.88
C GLN A 230 -22.80 -15.80 -14.15
N THR A 231 -22.35 -14.63 -13.64
CA THR A 231 -23.04 -13.37 -13.87
C THR A 231 -22.04 -12.24 -14.14
N ILE A 232 -22.47 -11.28 -14.96
CA ILE A 232 -21.73 -10.05 -15.21
C ILE A 232 -22.66 -8.87 -14.92
N THR A 233 -22.20 -7.93 -14.09
CA THR A 233 -22.92 -6.68 -13.81
C THR A 233 -22.22 -5.54 -14.56
N ALA A 234 -22.94 -4.90 -15.48
CA ALA A 234 -22.47 -3.78 -16.29
C ALA A 234 -23.10 -2.46 -15.85
N ASP A 235 -22.52 -1.34 -16.30
CA ASP A 235 -23.26 -0.06 -16.33
C ASP A 235 -24.16 0.01 -17.59
N ASN A 236 -24.78 1.18 -17.77
CA ASN A 236 -25.60 1.44 -18.93
C ASN A 236 -24.79 1.95 -20.13
N GLY A 237 -23.48 1.63 -20.22
CA GLY A 237 -22.64 1.98 -21.36
C GLY A 237 -23.13 1.31 -22.63
N THR A 238 -23.14 2.08 -23.75
CA THR A 238 -23.59 1.58 -25.05
C THR A 238 -22.75 0.40 -25.56
N GLU A 239 -21.48 0.32 -25.17
CA GLU A 239 -20.56 -0.78 -25.49
C GLU A 239 -21.03 -2.14 -24.96
N PHE A 240 -21.89 -2.17 -23.95
CA PHE A 240 -22.44 -3.40 -23.38
C PHE A 240 -23.80 -3.80 -23.95
N HIS A 241 -24.36 -3.06 -24.91
CA HIS A 241 -25.64 -3.36 -25.54
C HIS A 241 -25.66 -4.66 -26.34
N GLY A 242 -24.50 -5.22 -26.68
CA GLY A 242 -24.37 -6.51 -27.36
C GLY A 242 -24.40 -7.72 -26.43
N TYR A 243 -24.77 -7.58 -25.16
CA TYR A 243 -24.75 -8.64 -24.14
C TYR A 243 -25.56 -9.87 -24.50
N ALA A 244 -26.70 -9.70 -25.19
CA ALA A 244 -27.57 -10.80 -25.59
C ALA A 244 -26.87 -11.86 -26.47
N ALA A 245 -25.96 -11.42 -27.35
CA ALA A 245 -25.15 -12.32 -28.17
C ALA A 245 -24.16 -13.16 -27.35
N ILE A 246 -23.73 -12.66 -26.20
CA ILE A 246 -22.86 -13.39 -25.26
C ILE A 246 -23.69 -14.37 -24.44
N GLU A 247 -24.85 -13.96 -23.92
CA GLU A 247 -25.76 -14.82 -23.18
C GLU A 247 -26.25 -16.03 -24.04
N ALA A 248 -26.49 -15.79 -25.32
CA ALA A 248 -26.92 -16.86 -26.23
C ALA A 248 -25.85 -17.94 -26.45
N ARG A 249 -24.58 -17.64 -26.28
CA ARG A 249 -23.44 -18.54 -26.52
C ARG A 249 -22.78 -19.08 -25.27
N HIS A 250 -23.03 -18.45 -24.13
CA HIS A 250 -22.40 -18.78 -22.87
C HIS A 250 -23.43 -18.78 -21.74
N ALA A 251 -23.29 -19.70 -20.80
CA ALA A 251 -24.17 -19.83 -19.62
C ALA A 251 -23.85 -18.70 -18.59
N VAL A 252 -23.90 -17.44 -19.02
CA VAL A 252 -23.67 -16.25 -18.21
C VAL A 252 -24.91 -15.35 -18.28
N LYS A 253 -25.26 -14.69 -17.17
CA LYS A 253 -26.37 -13.74 -17.12
C LYS A 253 -25.85 -12.31 -16.88
N PHE A 254 -26.34 -11.35 -17.66
CA PHE A 254 -26.02 -9.93 -17.48
C PHE A 254 -27.07 -9.24 -16.63
N TYR A 255 -26.60 -8.33 -15.78
CA TYR A 255 -27.41 -7.40 -15.00
C TYR A 255 -26.86 -5.98 -15.20
N PHE A 256 -27.73 -5.00 -15.19
CA PHE A 256 -27.36 -3.62 -15.42
C PHE A 256 -27.63 -2.77 -14.18
N ALA A 257 -26.67 -1.95 -13.81
CA ALA A 257 -26.82 -1.02 -12.70
C ALA A 257 -27.95 -0.02 -12.95
N THR A 258 -28.60 0.41 -11.88
CA THR A 258 -29.59 1.48 -11.94
C THR A 258 -28.92 2.78 -12.40
N PRO A 259 -29.52 3.52 -13.33
CA PRO A 259 -28.99 4.81 -13.76
C PRO A 259 -28.70 5.71 -12.56
N HIS A 260 -27.57 6.38 -12.55
CA HIS A 260 -27.07 7.27 -11.47
C HIS A 260 -26.73 6.59 -10.13
N HIS A 261 -26.81 5.27 -9.99
CA HIS A 261 -26.48 4.53 -8.79
C HIS A 261 -25.05 3.91 -8.90
N SER A 262 -24.03 4.77 -8.93
CA SER A 262 -22.63 4.30 -9.07
C SER A 262 -22.17 3.38 -7.92
N TRP A 263 -22.75 3.53 -6.73
CA TRP A 263 -22.43 2.70 -5.55
C TRP A 263 -22.79 1.22 -5.72
N GLU A 264 -23.69 0.88 -6.62
CA GLU A 264 -24.04 -0.52 -6.93
C GLU A 264 -22.87 -1.31 -7.54
N ARG A 265 -21.84 -0.60 -8.06
CA ARG A 265 -20.62 -1.15 -8.67
C ARG A 265 -19.35 -0.69 -7.96
N GLY A 266 -19.39 -0.58 -6.64
CA GLY A 266 -18.26 -0.10 -5.83
C GLY A 266 -16.99 -0.95 -5.97
N THR A 267 -17.09 -2.23 -6.40
CA THR A 267 -15.91 -3.08 -6.63
C THR A 267 -15.11 -2.58 -7.83
N ASN A 268 -15.79 -2.24 -8.93
CA ASN A 268 -15.15 -1.67 -10.12
C ASN A 268 -14.57 -0.29 -9.85
N GLU A 269 -15.32 0.60 -9.19
CA GLU A 269 -14.83 1.95 -8.88
C GLU A 269 -13.53 1.88 -8.07
N ASN A 270 -13.50 1.05 -7.03
CA ASN A 270 -12.28 0.83 -6.25
C ASN A 270 -11.14 0.27 -7.12
N THR A 271 -11.42 -0.72 -7.98
CA THR A 271 -10.39 -1.35 -8.83
C THR A 271 -9.87 -0.38 -9.88
N ASN A 272 -10.74 0.41 -10.50
CA ASN A 272 -10.33 1.46 -11.42
C ASN A 272 -9.41 2.48 -10.74
N GLY A 273 -9.67 2.82 -9.47
CA GLY A 273 -8.78 3.61 -8.63
C GLY A 273 -7.41 2.94 -8.38
N LEU A 274 -7.35 1.61 -8.39
CA LEU A 274 -6.09 0.85 -8.28
C LEU A 274 -5.31 0.78 -9.60
N ILE A 275 -6.00 0.82 -10.73
CA ILE A 275 -5.40 0.80 -12.08
C ILE A 275 -4.84 2.19 -12.46
N ARG A 276 -5.47 3.29 -11.99
CA ARG A 276 -5.08 4.66 -12.34
C ARG A 276 -3.62 5.06 -12.09
N PRO A 277 -2.89 4.55 -11.10
CA PRO A 277 -1.44 4.77 -10.98
C PRO A 277 -0.62 4.24 -12.16
N TYR A 278 -1.10 3.21 -12.85
CA TYR A 278 -0.45 2.62 -14.03
C TYR A 278 -0.93 3.26 -15.33
N LEU A 279 -2.19 3.67 -15.37
CA LEU A 279 -2.85 4.28 -16.52
C LEU A 279 -3.52 5.60 -16.09
N PRO A 280 -2.77 6.68 -15.94
CA PRO A 280 -3.26 7.96 -15.47
C PRO A 280 -4.40 8.51 -16.35
N LYS A 281 -5.30 9.27 -15.71
CA LYS A 281 -6.40 9.90 -16.43
C LYS A 281 -5.85 11.02 -17.32
N GLY A 282 -6.22 11.03 -18.59
CA GLY A 282 -5.78 12.05 -19.55
C GLY A 282 -4.50 11.68 -20.29
N GLU A 283 -3.92 10.49 -20.04
CA GLU A 283 -2.85 9.95 -20.86
C GLU A 283 -3.40 9.08 -22.01
N SER A 284 -2.68 9.07 -23.13
CA SER A 284 -3.03 8.26 -24.29
C SER A 284 -2.82 6.77 -24.02
N MET A 285 -3.76 5.94 -24.42
CA MET A 285 -3.65 4.47 -24.36
C MET A 285 -3.30 3.85 -25.71
N ASN A 286 -2.90 4.63 -26.72
CA ASN A 286 -2.61 4.12 -28.07
C ASN A 286 -1.47 3.10 -28.06
N GLN A 287 -0.42 3.36 -27.30
CA GLN A 287 0.74 2.49 -27.17
C GLN A 287 0.53 1.30 -26.22
N LEU A 288 -0.62 1.26 -25.52
CA LEU A 288 -0.92 0.19 -24.60
C LEU A 288 -1.04 -1.14 -25.35
N THR A 289 -0.41 -2.20 -24.83
CA THR A 289 -0.51 -3.56 -25.38
C THR A 289 -1.36 -4.44 -24.47
N GLN A 290 -1.87 -5.56 -24.98
CA GLN A 290 -2.54 -6.55 -24.14
C GLN A 290 -1.57 -7.12 -23.10
N ALA A 291 -0.31 -7.34 -23.44
CA ALA A 291 0.71 -7.79 -22.50
C ALA A 291 0.88 -6.82 -21.32
N THR A 292 0.86 -5.50 -21.56
CA THR A 292 0.89 -4.49 -20.50
C THR A 292 -0.38 -4.56 -19.63
N CYS A 293 -1.56 -4.76 -20.21
CA CYS A 293 -2.80 -4.96 -19.46
C CYS A 293 -2.73 -6.20 -18.55
N ASP A 294 -2.22 -7.30 -19.09
CA ASP A 294 -2.06 -8.55 -18.34
C ASP A 294 -1.03 -8.40 -17.20
N ALA A 295 0.06 -7.65 -17.41
CA ALA A 295 1.05 -7.35 -16.37
C ALA A 295 0.46 -6.50 -15.23
N ILE A 296 -0.32 -5.46 -15.56
CA ILE A 296 -1.01 -4.65 -14.55
C ILE A 296 -2.01 -5.52 -13.75
N ALA A 297 -2.79 -6.35 -14.45
CA ALA A 297 -3.72 -7.27 -13.81
C ALA A 297 -3.00 -8.24 -12.87
N ALA A 298 -1.88 -8.82 -13.29
CA ALA A 298 -1.04 -9.71 -12.48
C ALA A 298 -0.55 -9.01 -11.20
N GLN A 299 -0.01 -7.80 -11.30
CA GLN A 299 0.42 -7.03 -10.12
C GLN A 299 -0.73 -6.79 -9.14
N LEU A 300 -1.92 -6.43 -9.63
CA LEU A 300 -3.10 -6.22 -8.78
C LEU A 300 -3.61 -7.52 -8.16
N ASN A 301 -3.52 -8.64 -8.88
CA ASN A 301 -3.94 -9.96 -8.42
C ASN A 301 -2.98 -10.59 -7.41
N HIS A 302 -1.71 -10.19 -7.40
CA HIS A 302 -0.72 -10.61 -6.40
C HIS A 302 -0.67 -9.69 -5.18
N ARG A 303 -1.38 -8.55 -5.18
CA ARG A 303 -1.40 -7.63 -4.06
C ARG A 303 -2.37 -8.09 -2.96
N PRO A 304 -1.91 -8.29 -1.71
CA PRO A 304 -2.77 -8.75 -0.60
C PRO A 304 -3.94 -7.81 -0.32
N ARG A 305 -5.04 -8.38 0.17
CA ARG A 305 -6.25 -7.61 0.52
C ARG A 305 -6.62 -7.82 1.98
N LYS A 306 -6.76 -6.74 2.74
CA LYS A 306 -7.18 -6.79 4.15
C LYS A 306 -8.48 -7.58 4.35
N ARG A 307 -9.48 -7.36 3.45
CA ARG A 307 -10.78 -8.08 3.47
C ARG A 307 -10.67 -9.60 3.32
N HIS A 308 -9.52 -10.10 2.86
CA HIS A 308 -9.22 -11.52 2.71
C HIS A 308 -8.17 -12.00 3.71
N ALA A 309 -8.06 -11.35 4.87
CA ALA A 309 -7.00 -11.64 5.86
C ALA A 309 -5.60 -11.66 5.20
N TYR A 310 -5.35 -10.67 4.33
CA TYR A 310 -4.11 -10.50 3.57
C TYR A 310 -3.74 -11.65 2.62
N LYS A 311 -4.72 -12.47 2.22
CA LYS A 311 -4.60 -13.29 1.01
C LYS A 311 -4.66 -12.39 -0.23
N THR A 312 -4.03 -12.85 -1.32
CA THR A 312 -4.10 -12.16 -2.61
C THR A 312 -5.39 -12.54 -3.35
N PRO A 313 -5.88 -11.69 -4.28
CA PRO A 313 -6.96 -12.07 -5.19
C PRO A 313 -6.67 -13.36 -5.94
N ASN A 314 -5.41 -13.58 -6.34
CA ASN A 314 -4.98 -14.79 -7.03
C ASN A 314 -5.15 -16.03 -6.16
N GLU A 315 -4.68 -16.00 -4.90
CA GLU A 315 -4.90 -17.08 -3.93
C GLU A 315 -6.39 -17.36 -3.74
N CYS A 316 -7.22 -16.31 -3.62
CA CYS A 316 -8.67 -16.47 -3.40
C CYS A 316 -9.43 -16.98 -4.63
N PHE A 317 -8.98 -16.67 -5.85
CA PHE A 317 -9.62 -17.06 -7.09
C PHE A 317 -9.28 -18.48 -7.53
N HIS A 318 -8.07 -18.94 -7.21
CA HIS A 318 -7.58 -20.28 -7.59
C HIS A 318 -7.64 -21.29 -6.45
N ALA A 319 -7.96 -20.89 -5.22
CA ALA A 319 -8.04 -21.76 -4.04
C ALA A 319 -9.35 -22.60 -3.97
N SER A 320 -10.08 -22.72 -5.06
CA SER A 320 -11.39 -23.44 -5.13
C SER A 320 -11.33 -24.63 -6.08
#